data_8f03c61ccbff26fbb48eca68e2808384
#
_entry.id   8f03c61ccbff26fbb48eca68e2808384
#
_cell.length_a   1.000
_cell.length_b   1.000
_cell.length_c   1.000
_cell.angle_alpha   90.00
_cell.angle_beta   90.00
_cell.angle_gamma   90.00
#
_symmetry.space_group_name_H-M   'P 1'
#
loop_
_entity.id
_entity.type
_entity.pdbx_description
1 polymer ?
#
loop_
_entity_poly.entity_id
_entity_poly.type
_entity_poly.pdbx_seq_one_letter_code
_entity_poly.pdbx_strand_id
1 'polypeptide(L)'
;MVCAVQRRCAAAESALELHWSAQVAVAADPRATLDSFPYADNYQELARRELALLAKSGLQLCRVSRAAVIGSGPLPLTAWWMHQLTGAHVTHIDMSAAAIDHATRLAQALNWFCDAVLADGRDSGLPADTFDVIYVAGLAGQTLAEKQEIVDAVRPALRRNGRLVLRSAHGARELLYPAFAAEAITGVRLLQEYHPTDEVINSVFVYERSDEDNGAVLC
;
A
#
# COMPACT_ATOMS: atom_id res chain seq x y z
N MET A 1 -16.44 -8.32 19.01
CA MET A 1 -15.72 -7.27 19.75
C MET A 1 -14.51 -6.77 18.98
N VAL A 2 -13.65 -7.63 18.44
CA VAL A 2 -12.43 -7.25 17.65
C VAL A 2 -12.80 -6.35 16.46
N CYS A 3 -13.72 -6.72 15.58
CA CYS A 3 -14.14 -5.88 14.45
C CYS A 3 -14.63 -4.46 14.82
N ALA A 4 -15.18 -4.27 16.04
CA ALA A 4 -15.59 -2.94 16.47
C ALA A 4 -14.39 -2.08 16.88
N VAL A 5 -13.34 -2.69 17.45
CA VAL A 5 -12.07 -2.01 17.77
C VAL A 5 -11.37 -1.64 16.49
N GLN A 6 -11.19 -2.58 15.56
CA GLN A 6 -10.53 -2.34 14.26
C GLN A 6 -11.19 -1.20 13.47
N ARG A 7 -12.55 -1.16 13.40
CA ARG A 7 -13.26 -0.04 12.75
C ARG A 7 -13.01 1.31 13.42
N ARG A 8 -12.95 1.35 14.75
CA ARG A 8 -12.64 2.59 15.48
C ARG A 8 -11.20 3.04 15.23
N CYS A 9 -10.25 2.10 15.22
CA CYS A 9 -8.85 2.39 14.90
C CYS A 9 -8.73 2.94 13.48
N ALA A 10 -9.32 2.28 12.49
CA ALA A 10 -9.32 2.75 11.11
C ALA A 10 -9.92 4.15 10.95
N ALA A 11 -11.04 4.43 11.64
CA ALA A 11 -11.65 5.76 11.63
C ALA A 11 -10.77 6.82 12.29
N ALA A 12 -10.10 6.47 13.40
CA ALA A 12 -9.19 7.37 14.10
C ALA A 12 -7.93 7.67 13.25
N GLU A 13 -7.35 6.65 12.60
CA GLU A 13 -6.22 6.82 11.67
C GLU A 13 -6.61 7.72 10.49
N SER A 14 -7.74 7.44 9.84
CA SER A 14 -8.23 8.26 8.74
C SER A 14 -8.44 9.73 9.16
N ALA A 15 -9.00 9.97 10.35
CA ALA A 15 -9.19 11.32 10.86
C ALA A 15 -7.85 12.02 11.16
N LEU A 16 -6.88 11.30 11.72
CA LEU A 16 -5.54 11.82 11.99
C LEU A 16 -4.82 12.16 10.67
N GLU A 17 -4.86 11.27 9.71
CA GLU A 17 -4.24 11.47 8.40
C GLU A 17 -4.88 12.64 7.63
N LEU A 18 -6.22 12.78 7.66
CA LEU A 18 -6.93 13.93 7.08
C LEU A 18 -6.47 15.25 7.71
N HIS A 19 -6.37 15.28 9.04
CA HIS A 19 -5.92 16.46 9.77
C HIS A 19 -4.50 16.86 9.36
N TRP A 20 -3.55 15.92 9.36
CA TRP A 20 -2.16 16.19 9.00
C TRP A 20 -1.98 16.54 7.53
N SER A 21 -2.68 15.86 6.64
CA SER A 21 -2.65 16.19 5.22
C SER A 21 -3.12 17.62 4.96
N ALA A 22 -4.18 18.07 5.64
CA ALA A 22 -4.65 19.44 5.54
C ALA A 22 -3.62 20.46 6.07
N GLN A 23 -2.92 20.14 7.16
CA GLN A 23 -1.87 21.00 7.71
C GLN A 23 -0.68 21.11 6.77
N VAL A 24 -0.19 19.99 6.24
CA VAL A 24 0.94 19.95 5.30
C VAL A 24 0.62 20.77 4.04
N ALA A 25 -0.60 20.63 3.51
CA ALA A 25 -1.00 21.29 2.26
C ALA A 25 -0.98 22.83 2.33
N VAL A 26 -1.05 23.43 3.52
CA VAL A 26 -1.07 24.90 3.70
C VAL A 26 0.14 25.43 4.48
N ALA A 27 1.08 24.58 4.83
CA ALA A 27 2.23 24.93 5.64
C ALA A 27 3.22 25.82 4.85
N ALA A 28 3.92 26.69 5.55
CA ALA A 28 5.02 27.47 4.96
C ALA A 28 6.20 26.58 4.57
N ASP A 29 6.42 25.49 5.34
CA ASP A 29 7.36 24.41 5.03
C ASP A 29 6.60 23.08 5.08
N PRO A 30 6.03 22.63 3.95
CA PRO A 30 5.28 21.38 3.89
C PRO A 30 6.11 20.15 4.28
N ARG A 31 7.40 20.14 3.92
CA ARG A 31 8.27 19.02 4.22
C ARG A 31 8.55 18.90 5.72
N ALA A 32 8.95 19.99 6.38
CA ALA A 32 9.17 19.96 7.83
C ALA A 32 7.88 19.63 8.59
N THR A 33 6.73 20.10 8.10
CA THR A 33 5.42 19.76 8.69
C THR A 33 5.11 18.27 8.54
N LEU A 34 5.35 17.67 7.36
CA LEU A 34 5.18 16.24 7.14
C LEU A 34 6.10 15.40 8.04
N ASP A 35 7.35 15.81 8.16
CA ASP A 35 8.34 15.13 9.01
C ASP A 35 7.99 15.22 10.51
N SER A 36 7.11 16.16 10.90
CA SER A 36 6.58 16.28 12.26
C SER A 36 5.37 15.37 12.53
N PHE A 37 4.86 14.64 11.53
CA PHE A 37 3.78 13.68 11.73
C PHE A 37 4.19 12.62 12.76
N PRO A 38 3.36 12.30 13.77
CA PRO A 38 3.77 11.41 14.88
C PRO A 38 4.29 10.04 14.46
N TYR A 39 3.89 9.56 13.28
CA TYR A 39 4.30 8.26 12.74
C TYR A 39 5.19 8.37 11.49
N ALA A 40 5.76 9.56 11.21
CA ALA A 40 6.60 9.78 10.02
C ALA A 40 7.78 8.80 9.97
N ASP A 41 8.51 8.67 11.08
CA ASP A 41 9.66 7.76 11.20
C ASP A 41 9.24 6.29 11.07
N ASN A 42 8.08 5.93 11.63
CA ASN A 42 7.54 4.58 11.55
C ASN A 42 7.20 4.19 10.10
N TYR A 43 6.55 5.09 9.35
CA TYR A 43 6.28 4.87 7.93
C TYR A 43 7.55 4.83 7.08
N GLN A 44 8.54 5.66 7.39
CA GLN A 44 9.83 5.63 6.70
C GLN A 44 10.55 4.30 6.92
N GLU A 45 10.57 3.81 8.17
CA GLU A 45 11.21 2.54 8.51
C GLU A 45 10.46 1.36 7.87
N LEU A 46 9.12 1.38 7.90
CA LEU A 46 8.30 0.38 7.21
C LEU A 46 8.64 0.34 5.71
N ALA A 47 8.70 1.50 5.05
CA ALA A 47 9.04 1.57 3.63
C ALA A 47 10.44 1.02 3.34
N ARG A 48 11.45 1.30 4.19
CA ARG A 48 12.80 0.72 4.04
C ARG A 48 12.79 -0.80 4.14
N ARG A 49 12.04 -1.36 5.09
CA ARG A 49 11.90 -2.80 5.26
C ARG A 49 11.20 -3.46 4.08
N GLU A 50 10.13 -2.85 3.60
CA GLU A 50 9.41 -3.33 2.42
C GLU A 50 10.31 -3.34 1.17
N LEU A 51 11.09 -2.27 0.95
CA LEU A 51 12.07 -2.22 -0.14
C LEU A 51 13.17 -3.28 0.02
N ALA A 52 13.62 -3.55 1.24
CA ALA A 52 14.59 -4.62 1.50
C ALA A 52 14.00 -6.02 1.21
N LEU A 53 12.73 -6.25 1.54
CA LEU A 53 12.02 -7.50 1.22
C LEU A 53 11.82 -7.65 -0.29
N LEU A 54 11.47 -6.56 -1.00
CA LEU A 54 11.40 -6.55 -2.45
C LEU A 54 12.75 -6.91 -3.08
N ALA A 55 13.85 -6.31 -2.61
CA ALA A 55 15.19 -6.63 -3.09
C ALA A 55 15.55 -8.12 -2.85
N LYS A 56 15.21 -8.68 -1.68
CA LYS A 56 15.38 -10.12 -1.39
C LYS A 56 14.52 -10.99 -2.30
N SER A 57 13.37 -10.51 -2.76
CA SER A 57 12.51 -11.22 -3.73
C SER A 57 12.97 -11.04 -5.19
N GLY A 58 14.10 -10.39 -5.43
CA GLY A 58 14.66 -10.17 -6.76
C GLY A 58 14.13 -8.91 -7.47
N LEU A 59 13.38 -8.02 -6.80
CA LEU A 59 12.91 -6.76 -7.37
C LEU A 59 13.57 -5.56 -6.68
N GLN A 60 14.31 -4.76 -7.45
CA GLN A 60 14.86 -3.48 -6.99
C GLN A 60 14.23 -2.33 -7.74
N LEU A 61 13.53 -1.45 -7.03
CA LEU A 61 12.88 -0.29 -7.62
C LEU A 61 13.88 0.82 -7.92
N CYS A 62 13.63 1.55 -9.00
CA CYS A 62 14.42 2.68 -9.45
C CYS A 62 13.52 3.72 -10.16
N ARG A 63 14.13 4.79 -10.70
CA ARG A 63 13.41 5.91 -11.33
C ARG A 63 12.53 5.54 -12.53
N VAL A 64 12.79 4.42 -13.17
CA VAL A 64 11.97 3.93 -14.29
C VAL A 64 10.90 2.93 -13.84
N SER A 65 10.89 2.56 -12.56
CA SER A 65 9.90 1.65 -11.99
C SER A 65 8.56 2.34 -11.80
N ARG A 66 7.50 1.58 -11.99
CA ARG A 66 6.11 2.00 -11.73
C ARG A 66 5.55 1.21 -10.54
N ALA A 67 5.05 1.94 -9.57
CA ALA A 67 4.41 1.37 -8.39
C ALA A 67 2.97 1.84 -8.27
N ALA A 68 2.10 1.02 -7.67
CA ALA A 68 0.77 1.41 -7.28
C ALA A 68 0.52 1.13 -5.79
N VAL A 69 -0.27 1.96 -5.13
CA VAL A 69 -0.68 1.77 -3.73
C VAL A 69 -2.19 1.83 -3.63
N ILE A 70 -2.81 0.70 -3.30
CA ILE A 70 -4.26 0.56 -3.09
C ILE A 70 -4.60 0.86 -1.63
N GLY A 71 -5.57 1.75 -1.40
CA GLY A 71 -5.92 2.24 -0.07
C GLY A 71 -4.88 3.20 0.47
N SER A 72 -4.46 4.16 -0.35
CA SER A 72 -3.37 5.08 -0.04
C SER A 72 -3.68 6.07 1.08
N GLY A 73 -4.96 6.32 1.35
CA GLY A 73 -5.42 7.28 2.34
C GLY A 73 -5.17 8.75 1.96
N PRO A 74 -5.58 9.68 2.82
CA PRO A 74 -5.42 11.11 2.60
C PRO A 74 -3.99 11.61 2.86
N LEU A 75 -3.16 10.82 3.57
CA LEU A 75 -1.76 11.07 3.84
C LEU A 75 -0.92 9.90 3.27
N PRO A 76 -0.64 9.86 1.95
CA PRO A 76 -0.14 8.69 1.24
C PRO A 76 1.36 8.44 1.52
N LEU A 77 1.73 8.24 2.79
CA LEU A 77 3.13 8.11 3.24
C LEU A 77 3.85 6.91 2.64
N THR A 78 3.15 5.80 2.40
CA THR A 78 3.75 4.66 1.71
C THR A 78 4.22 5.04 0.31
N ALA A 79 3.35 5.69 -0.46
CA ALA A 79 3.65 6.14 -1.81
C ALA A 79 4.75 7.22 -1.81
N TRP A 80 4.67 8.16 -0.86
CA TRP A 80 5.67 9.20 -0.67
C TRP A 80 7.07 8.64 -0.38
N TRP A 81 7.20 7.77 0.62
CA TRP A 81 8.50 7.21 0.99
C TRP A 81 9.06 6.28 -0.08
N MET A 82 8.21 5.54 -0.78
CA MET A 82 8.64 4.73 -1.92
C MET A 82 9.26 5.62 -3.01
N HIS A 83 8.58 6.72 -3.37
CA HIS A 83 9.13 7.69 -4.30
C HIS A 83 10.43 8.31 -3.80
N GLN A 84 10.48 8.79 -2.55
CA GLN A 84 11.67 9.44 -1.99
C GLN A 84 12.91 8.52 -1.94
N LEU A 85 12.71 7.24 -1.64
CA LEU A 85 13.81 6.28 -1.47
C LEU A 85 14.27 5.66 -2.80
N THR A 86 13.44 5.64 -3.83
CA THR A 86 13.76 4.93 -5.09
C THR A 86 13.70 5.81 -6.33
N GLY A 87 12.99 6.92 -6.26
CA GLY A 87 12.64 7.74 -7.43
C GLY A 87 11.55 7.13 -8.31
N ALA A 88 10.95 5.98 -7.94
CA ALA A 88 9.90 5.33 -8.72
C ALA A 88 8.69 6.25 -8.90
N HIS A 89 8.02 6.13 -10.05
CA HIS A 89 6.74 6.77 -10.26
C HIS A 89 5.63 6.00 -9.54
N VAL A 90 4.86 6.67 -8.70
CA VAL A 90 3.84 6.04 -7.88
C VAL A 90 2.45 6.54 -8.23
N THR A 91 1.54 5.60 -8.50
CA THR A 91 0.11 5.83 -8.62
C THR A 91 -0.54 5.47 -7.28
N HIS A 92 -1.17 6.41 -6.62
CA HIS A 92 -1.91 6.12 -5.39
C HIS A 92 -3.42 6.08 -5.66
N ILE A 93 -4.09 5.06 -5.12
CA ILE A 93 -5.49 4.76 -5.37
C ILE A 93 -6.22 4.70 -4.04
N ASP A 94 -7.37 5.37 -3.96
CA ASP A 94 -8.27 5.28 -2.82
C ASP A 94 -9.73 5.40 -3.28
N MET A 95 -10.63 4.73 -2.59
CA MET A 95 -12.06 4.79 -2.87
C MET A 95 -12.74 6.04 -2.29
N SER A 96 -12.08 6.77 -1.41
CA SER A 96 -12.57 7.98 -0.79
C SER A 96 -12.18 9.22 -1.60
N ALA A 97 -13.17 9.93 -2.14
CA ALA A 97 -12.93 11.19 -2.84
C ALA A 97 -12.24 12.23 -1.95
N ALA A 98 -12.57 12.25 -0.65
CA ALA A 98 -11.90 13.13 0.30
C ALA A 98 -10.43 12.76 0.48
N ALA A 99 -10.09 11.47 0.54
CA ALA A 99 -8.70 11.02 0.64
C ALA A 99 -7.90 11.46 -0.60
N ILE A 100 -8.44 11.26 -1.79
CA ILE A 100 -7.77 11.66 -3.05
C ILE A 100 -7.59 13.19 -3.14
N ASP A 101 -8.60 13.98 -2.76
CA ASP A 101 -8.48 15.45 -2.75
C ASP A 101 -7.37 15.91 -1.81
N HIS A 102 -7.34 15.40 -0.59
CA HIS A 102 -6.30 15.72 0.40
C HIS A 102 -4.91 15.29 -0.06
N ALA A 103 -4.77 14.06 -0.54
CA ALA A 103 -3.50 13.53 -1.05
C ALA A 103 -2.98 14.36 -2.25
N THR A 104 -3.88 14.78 -3.14
CA THR A 104 -3.52 15.62 -4.29
C THR A 104 -2.99 16.99 -3.86
N ARG A 105 -3.65 17.67 -2.92
CA ARG A 105 -3.18 18.96 -2.38
C ARG A 105 -1.84 18.82 -1.66
N LEU A 106 -1.67 17.77 -0.89
CA LEU A 106 -0.41 17.46 -0.23
C LEU A 106 0.71 17.24 -1.25
N ALA A 107 0.47 16.45 -2.30
CA ALA A 107 1.46 16.21 -3.35
C ALA A 107 1.87 17.51 -4.06
N GLN A 108 0.90 18.41 -4.34
CA GLN A 108 1.18 19.74 -4.89
C GLN A 108 2.06 20.57 -3.96
N ALA A 109 1.74 20.62 -2.66
CA ALA A 109 2.52 21.36 -1.67
C ALA A 109 3.96 20.84 -1.54
N LEU A 110 4.15 19.54 -1.68
CA LEU A 110 5.47 18.88 -1.62
C LEU A 110 6.23 18.88 -2.96
N ASN A 111 5.65 19.48 -4.04
CA ASN A 111 6.18 19.38 -5.40
C ASN A 111 6.45 17.93 -5.82
N TRP A 112 5.59 17.00 -5.38
CA TRP A 112 5.68 15.60 -5.67
C TRP A 112 4.80 15.24 -6.87
N PHE A 113 5.46 14.78 -7.94
CA PHE A 113 4.76 14.32 -9.13
C PHE A 113 4.36 12.83 -8.97
N CYS A 114 3.06 12.59 -8.88
CA CYS A 114 2.45 11.27 -8.76
C CYS A 114 1.07 11.25 -9.43
N ASP A 115 0.55 10.07 -9.70
CA ASP A 115 -0.83 9.90 -10.17
C ASP A 115 -1.76 9.62 -8.97
N ALA A 116 -2.94 10.24 -8.98
CA ALA A 116 -3.99 10.03 -7.98
C ALA A 116 -5.26 9.50 -8.67
N VAL A 117 -5.77 8.36 -8.23
CA VAL A 117 -6.93 7.70 -8.85
C VAL A 117 -8.01 7.44 -7.81
N LEU A 118 -9.20 8.00 -8.04
CA LEU A 118 -10.39 7.69 -7.26
C LEU A 118 -11.00 6.39 -7.80
N ALA A 119 -10.78 5.28 -7.11
CA ALA A 119 -11.31 3.98 -7.48
C ALA A 119 -11.36 3.02 -6.28
N ASP A 120 -12.28 2.06 -6.34
CA ASP A 120 -12.25 0.88 -5.47
C ASP A 120 -11.13 -0.05 -5.92
N GLY A 121 -10.35 -0.58 -4.98
CA GLY A 121 -9.27 -1.54 -5.30
C GLY A 121 -9.75 -2.79 -6.03
N ARG A 122 -11.03 -3.15 -5.89
CA ARG A 122 -11.70 -4.27 -6.58
C ARG A 122 -12.08 -3.95 -8.04
N ASP A 123 -12.07 -2.67 -8.40
CA ASP A 123 -12.36 -2.16 -9.76
C ASP A 123 -11.50 -0.92 -10.04
N SER A 124 -10.20 -1.08 -9.88
CA SER A 124 -9.24 0.02 -9.95
C SER A 124 -9.00 0.54 -11.37
N GLY A 125 -9.36 -0.21 -12.40
CA GLY A 125 -9.10 0.14 -13.80
C GLY A 125 -7.61 0.24 -14.15
N LEU A 126 -6.73 -0.34 -13.35
CA LEU A 126 -5.29 -0.30 -13.61
C LEU A 126 -4.96 -1.03 -14.92
N PRO A 127 -4.11 -0.43 -15.77
CA PRO A 127 -3.72 -1.06 -17.03
C PRO A 127 -2.89 -2.33 -16.79
N ALA A 128 -3.18 -3.38 -17.59
CA ALA A 128 -2.48 -4.66 -17.50
C ALA A 128 -0.97 -4.50 -17.77
N ASP A 129 -0.17 -5.39 -17.19
CA ASP A 129 1.29 -5.52 -17.37
C ASP A 129 2.07 -4.19 -17.24
N THR A 130 1.64 -3.34 -16.30
CA THR A 130 2.15 -1.97 -16.17
C THR A 130 3.06 -1.77 -14.97
N PHE A 131 2.73 -2.38 -13.84
CA PHE A 131 3.38 -2.09 -12.56
C PHE A 131 4.45 -3.10 -12.19
N ASP A 132 5.59 -2.61 -11.72
CA ASP A 132 6.66 -3.44 -11.16
C ASP A 132 6.30 -3.91 -9.75
N VAL A 133 5.54 -3.09 -9.01
CA VAL A 133 5.02 -3.44 -7.68
C VAL A 133 3.64 -2.82 -7.46
N ILE A 134 2.76 -3.59 -6.82
CA ILE A 134 1.47 -3.10 -6.30
C ILE A 134 1.43 -3.39 -4.81
N TYR A 135 1.13 -2.36 -4.02
CA TYR A 135 0.89 -2.45 -2.59
C TYR A 135 -0.60 -2.42 -2.29
N VAL A 136 -1.03 -3.26 -1.36
CA VAL A 136 -2.38 -3.20 -0.79
C VAL A 136 -2.23 -2.90 0.69
N ALA A 137 -2.70 -1.72 1.10
CA ALA A 137 -2.62 -1.24 2.47
C ALA A 137 -3.37 -2.16 3.45
N GLY A 138 -2.99 -2.13 4.72
CA GLY A 138 -3.56 -3.01 5.73
C GLY A 138 -5.09 -2.88 5.86
N LEU A 139 -5.61 -1.67 5.75
CA LEU A 139 -7.04 -1.37 5.84
C LEU A 139 -7.81 -1.49 4.51
N ALA A 140 -7.13 -1.66 3.38
CA ALA A 140 -7.78 -1.95 2.10
C ALA A 140 -8.22 -3.42 2.06
N GLY A 141 -9.52 -3.67 2.12
CA GLY A 141 -10.11 -5.01 2.34
C GLY A 141 -9.98 -5.42 3.81
N GLN A 142 -11.09 -5.37 4.55
CA GLN A 142 -11.12 -5.65 5.99
C GLN A 142 -11.35 -7.13 6.31
N THR A 143 -11.71 -7.91 5.32
CA THR A 143 -11.86 -9.37 5.41
C THR A 143 -10.92 -10.05 4.43
N LEU A 144 -10.62 -11.33 4.67
CA LEU A 144 -9.83 -12.13 3.72
C LEU A 144 -10.48 -12.17 2.34
N ALA A 145 -11.80 -12.28 2.27
CA ALA A 145 -12.53 -12.30 1.01
C ALA A 145 -12.36 -10.98 0.24
N GLU A 146 -12.55 -9.84 0.90
CA GLU A 146 -12.34 -8.52 0.28
C GLU A 146 -10.88 -8.31 -0.14
N LYS A 147 -9.92 -8.80 0.65
CA LYS A 147 -8.50 -8.74 0.30
C LYS A 147 -8.21 -9.57 -0.95
N GLN A 148 -8.79 -10.78 -1.05
CA GLN A 148 -8.68 -11.64 -2.24
C GLN A 148 -9.31 -10.98 -3.47
N GLU A 149 -10.49 -10.37 -3.35
CA GLU A 149 -11.12 -9.63 -4.46
C GLU A 149 -10.21 -8.50 -4.99
N ILE A 150 -9.56 -7.76 -4.10
CA ILE A 150 -8.60 -6.73 -4.49
C ILE A 150 -7.40 -7.37 -5.21
N VAL A 151 -6.84 -8.45 -4.67
CA VAL A 151 -5.71 -9.16 -5.29
C VAL A 151 -6.05 -9.64 -6.70
N ASP A 152 -7.23 -10.26 -6.86
CA ASP A 152 -7.68 -10.76 -8.17
C ASP A 152 -7.86 -9.62 -9.19
N ALA A 153 -8.35 -8.46 -8.74
CA ALA A 153 -8.55 -7.29 -9.58
C ALA A 153 -7.22 -6.62 -10.00
N VAL A 154 -6.23 -6.55 -9.09
CA VAL A 154 -4.98 -5.82 -9.40
C VAL A 154 -3.87 -6.71 -9.97
N ARG A 155 -3.94 -8.03 -9.77
CA ARG A 155 -2.95 -9.00 -10.26
C ARG A 155 -2.66 -8.86 -11.77
N PRO A 156 -3.65 -8.67 -12.65
CA PRO A 156 -3.38 -8.50 -14.09
C PRO A 156 -2.55 -7.25 -14.42
N ALA A 157 -2.58 -6.22 -13.56
CA ALA A 157 -1.81 -5.00 -13.75
C ALA A 157 -0.32 -5.15 -13.40
N LEU A 158 0.06 -6.21 -12.67
CA LEU A 158 1.45 -6.54 -12.41
C LEU A 158 2.14 -7.03 -13.69
N ARG A 159 3.35 -6.55 -13.92
CA ARG A 159 4.27 -7.12 -14.92
C ARG A 159 4.59 -8.57 -14.58
N ARG A 160 5.08 -9.34 -15.55
CA ARG A 160 5.42 -10.76 -15.39
C ARG A 160 6.37 -11.03 -14.20
N ASN A 161 7.31 -10.13 -13.94
CA ASN A 161 8.23 -10.21 -12.80
C ASN A 161 7.88 -9.21 -11.69
N GLY A 162 6.66 -8.68 -11.71
CA GLY A 162 6.18 -7.74 -10.70
C GLY A 162 5.92 -8.41 -9.35
N ARG A 163 5.85 -7.59 -8.32
CA ARG A 163 5.57 -8.05 -6.95
C ARG A 163 4.29 -7.43 -6.42
N LEU A 164 3.54 -8.24 -5.70
CA LEU A 164 2.42 -7.80 -4.90
C LEU A 164 2.87 -7.75 -3.45
N VAL A 165 2.65 -6.62 -2.78
CA VAL A 165 2.93 -6.44 -1.36
C VAL A 165 1.62 -6.27 -0.62
N LEU A 166 1.34 -7.17 0.31
CA LEU A 166 0.16 -7.07 1.17
C LEU A 166 0.60 -6.79 2.61
N ARG A 167 -0.11 -5.88 3.26
CA ARG A 167 0.04 -5.64 4.69
C ARG A 167 -1.03 -6.38 5.47
N SER A 168 -0.60 -6.96 6.59
CA SER A 168 -1.41 -7.71 7.53
C SER A 168 -1.04 -7.33 8.97
N ALA A 169 -1.56 -8.04 9.94
CA ALA A 169 -1.20 -7.93 11.35
C ALA A 169 -0.81 -9.30 11.91
N HIS A 170 -0.05 -9.29 13.02
CA HIS A 170 0.33 -10.51 13.73
C HIS A 170 0.33 -10.28 15.24
N GLY A 171 -0.11 -11.29 15.99
CA GLY A 171 -0.13 -11.26 17.44
C GLY A 171 -1.07 -10.19 18.02
N ALA A 172 -0.63 -9.42 19.00
CA ALA A 172 -1.46 -8.40 19.65
C ALA A 172 -1.96 -7.30 18.69
N ARG A 173 -1.29 -7.09 17.55
CA ARG A 173 -1.66 -6.09 16.55
C ARG A 173 -2.93 -6.45 15.77
N GLU A 174 -3.34 -7.72 15.80
CA GLU A 174 -4.61 -8.20 15.25
C GLU A 174 -5.84 -7.56 15.93
N LEU A 175 -5.67 -7.01 17.11
CA LEU A 175 -6.72 -6.23 17.77
C LEU A 175 -7.01 -4.91 17.03
N LEU A 176 -6.02 -4.34 16.34
CA LEU A 176 -6.09 -3.04 15.69
C LEU A 176 -6.33 -3.14 14.18
N TYR A 177 -5.75 -4.17 13.54
CA TYR A 177 -5.76 -4.34 12.08
C TYR A 177 -6.29 -5.73 11.68
N PRO A 178 -6.95 -5.83 10.52
CA PRO A 178 -7.30 -7.12 9.94
C PRO A 178 -6.05 -7.98 9.72
N ALA A 179 -6.13 -9.24 10.14
CA ALA A 179 -5.06 -10.21 9.97
C ALA A 179 -5.50 -11.37 9.09
N PHE A 180 -4.57 -11.88 8.31
CA PHE A 180 -4.75 -13.09 7.50
C PHE A 180 -3.40 -13.81 7.37
N ALA A 181 -3.46 -15.12 7.19
CA ALA A 181 -2.27 -15.93 6.92
C ALA A 181 -1.81 -15.72 5.46
N ALA A 182 -0.50 -15.64 5.25
CA ALA A 182 0.05 -15.38 3.93
C ALA A 182 -0.41 -16.41 2.88
N GLU A 183 -0.53 -17.67 3.27
CA GLU A 183 -0.95 -18.78 2.40
C GLU A 183 -2.45 -18.78 2.06
N ALA A 184 -3.23 -17.92 2.73
CA ALA A 184 -4.66 -17.82 2.46
C ALA A 184 -4.99 -17.03 1.18
N ILE A 185 -4.02 -16.31 0.63
CA ILE A 185 -4.15 -15.56 -0.64
C ILE A 185 -3.82 -16.50 -1.81
N THR A 186 -4.71 -16.57 -2.76
CA THR A 186 -4.61 -17.42 -3.95
C THR A 186 -4.27 -16.66 -5.22
N GLY A 187 -3.88 -17.36 -6.30
CA GLY A 187 -3.51 -16.75 -7.59
C GLY A 187 -2.14 -16.05 -7.58
N VAL A 188 -1.41 -16.11 -6.48
CA VAL A 188 -0.07 -15.55 -6.30
C VAL A 188 0.80 -16.52 -5.50
N ARG A 189 2.13 -16.43 -5.65
CA ARG A 189 3.10 -17.25 -4.93
C ARG A 189 3.82 -16.42 -3.89
N LEU A 190 3.78 -16.83 -2.63
CA LEU A 190 4.50 -16.17 -1.54
C LEU A 190 6.02 -16.29 -1.74
N LEU A 191 6.73 -15.18 -1.63
CA LEU A 191 8.18 -15.10 -1.71
C LEU A 191 8.83 -14.72 -0.38
N GLN A 192 8.24 -13.77 0.34
CA GLN A 192 8.76 -13.25 1.60
C GLN A 192 7.61 -13.00 2.57
N GLU A 193 7.85 -13.31 3.83
CA GLU A 193 6.99 -13.00 4.95
C GLU A 193 7.82 -12.33 6.05
N TYR A 194 7.28 -11.26 6.64
CA TYR A 194 7.93 -10.52 7.69
C TYR A 194 6.92 -10.05 8.74
N HIS A 195 7.22 -10.35 10.01
CA HIS A 195 6.46 -9.89 11.17
C HIS A 195 7.37 -9.02 12.04
N PRO A 196 7.11 -7.72 12.18
CA PRO A 196 7.91 -6.85 13.02
C PRO A 196 7.70 -7.18 14.50
N THR A 197 8.80 -7.08 15.28
CA THR A 197 8.79 -7.29 16.73
C THR A 197 8.98 -5.99 17.52
N ASP A 198 9.07 -4.87 16.83
CA ASP A 198 9.29 -3.53 17.37
C ASP A 198 8.06 -2.62 17.18
N GLU A 199 8.24 -1.29 17.06
CA GLU A 199 7.16 -0.30 16.93
C GLU A 199 6.49 -0.27 15.55
N VAL A 200 7.09 -0.90 14.51
CA VAL A 200 6.47 -1.03 13.20
C VAL A 200 5.29 -1.99 13.31
N ILE A 201 4.11 -1.55 12.91
CA ILE A 201 2.87 -2.26 13.19
C ILE A 201 2.59 -3.37 12.18
N ASN A 202 2.82 -3.10 10.90
CA ASN A 202 2.35 -3.98 9.83
C ASN A 202 3.28 -5.16 9.58
N SER A 203 2.71 -6.35 9.54
CA SER A 203 3.29 -7.51 8.86
C SER A 203 3.26 -7.29 7.36
N VAL A 204 4.27 -7.81 6.67
CA VAL A 204 4.46 -7.62 5.23
C VAL A 204 4.62 -8.94 4.55
N PHE A 205 3.82 -9.19 3.52
CA PHE A 205 3.90 -10.35 2.65
C PHE A 205 4.23 -9.90 1.24
N VAL A 206 5.24 -10.49 0.63
CA VAL A 206 5.64 -10.23 -0.75
C VAL A 206 5.36 -11.45 -1.59
N TYR A 207 4.57 -11.26 -2.62
CA TYR A 207 4.18 -12.30 -3.56
C TYR A 207 4.66 -11.97 -4.98
N GLU A 208 4.72 -12.97 -5.81
CA GLU A 208 4.76 -12.82 -7.26
C GLU A 208 3.49 -13.39 -7.91
N ARG A 209 3.18 -12.94 -9.10
CA ARG A 209 2.10 -13.48 -9.92
C ARG A 209 2.40 -14.93 -10.26
N SER A 210 1.47 -15.87 -9.95
CA SER A 210 1.59 -17.22 -10.45
C SER A 210 1.17 -17.28 -11.92
N ASP A 211 2.00 -17.92 -12.74
CA ASP A 211 1.75 -18.13 -14.18
C ASP A 211 0.75 -19.28 -14.45
N GLU A 212 0.12 -19.86 -13.42
CA GLU A 212 -0.72 -21.07 -13.55
C GLU A 212 -2.06 -20.87 -14.27
N ASP A 213 -2.46 -19.64 -14.59
CA ASP A 213 -3.72 -19.38 -15.32
C ASP A 213 -3.61 -19.48 -16.87
N ASN A 214 -2.46 -19.89 -17.42
CA ASN A 214 -2.29 -20.06 -18.87
C ASN A 214 -2.26 -21.53 -19.35
N GLY A 215 -2.81 -22.44 -18.58
CA GLY A 215 -2.70 -23.87 -18.88
C GLY A 215 -4.01 -24.66 -18.86
N ALA A 216 -4.98 -24.31 -19.69
CA ALA A 216 -5.99 -25.29 -20.15
C ALA A 216 -6.74 -24.81 -21.39
N VAL A 217 -6.02 -24.52 -22.47
CA VAL A 217 -6.58 -24.80 -23.80
C VAL A 217 -6.00 -26.14 -24.21
N LEU A 218 -6.63 -27.19 -23.73
CA LEU A 218 -6.44 -28.52 -24.35
C LEU A 218 -7.15 -28.51 -25.71
N CYS A 219 -6.36 -28.76 -26.72
CA CYS A 219 -6.83 -29.13 -28.06
C CYS A 219 -7.77 -30.33 -28.04
#